data_e15744947c6502c2bcf94bbf0687c280
#
_entry.id   e15744947c6502c2bcf94bbf0687c280
#
_cell.length_a   1.000
_cell.length_b   1.000
_cell.length_c   1.000
_cell.angle_alpha   90.00
_cell.angle_beta   90.00
_cell.angle_gamma   90.00
#
_symmetry.space_group_name_H-M   'P 1'
#
loop_
_entity.id
_entity.type
_entity.pdbx_description
1 polymer ?
#
loop_
_entity_poly.entity_id
_entity_poly.type
_entity_poly.pdbx_seq_one_letter_code
_entity_poly.pdbx_strand_id
1 'polypeptide(L)'
;TARSRVENEGESLLTISIPAFCKDFEKSLDLGKLAPGAFAGWKPAAAGYPRFLEGFLCKVFDSEGFLLNDASMDAIRSIRQLCLFAKKLLRPCSDERVTMASKAFIDCDDSLVPSDGQTYRYFKQLAAILCEELCLRGEEFTAHLKPRHGPGATREHISGNQKWNFVRWHTRLDDVGFTYFKYGRGTSSPITLSDLVRADYLNASPPVPVLPGDEEPVRVVFVPKTLKTPRVIAVEPVLMQYAQQALSSYLQKHLETCFYSAGHVNFTDQTINQVLALEGSRSGRLATLDMSEASDRVSLTQVEDMFESVPFFRDWVLACRSTRAELPTGDIITLKKFASMGSALCFPVESMVFYLTIIASRMSRAGVFPTKSSLYSFSRDVYVYGDDLIVPADEAAAISDDLESVGFKVNRH
;
A
#
# COMPACT_ATOMS: atom_id res chain seq x y z
N THR A 1 -10.59 28.24 26.19
CA THR A 1 -11.32 26.97 26.02
C THR A 1 -11.09 26.41 24.64
N ALA A 2 -11.33 25.11 24.40
CA ALA A 2 -11.22 24.51 23.08
C ALA A 2 -12.07 25.22 22.02
N ARG A 3 -13.28 25.68 22.40
CA ARG A 3 -14.18 26.45 21.52
C ARG A 3 -13.52 27.75 21.04
N SER A 4 -12.95 28.56 21.92
CA SER A 4 -12.29 29.82 21.57
C SER A 4 -11.06 29.58 20.66
N ARG A 5 -10.34 28.49 20.87
CA ARG A 5 -9.21 28.12 19.98
C ARG A 5 -9.68 27.66 18.61
N VAL A 6 -10.79 26.90 18.53
CA VAL A 6 -11.39 26.51 17.26
C VAL A 6 -11.86 27.73 16.46
N GLU A 7 -12.44 28.71 17.14
CA GLU A 7 -12.87 29.98 16.53
C GLU A 7 -11.68 30.75 15.91
N ASN A 8 -10.48 30.67 16.51
CA ASN A 8 -9.28 31.37 16.07
C ASN A 8 -8.37 30.53 15.14
N GLU A 9 -8.23 29.20 15.41
CA GLU A 9 -7.31 28.31 14.74
C GLU A 9 -8.02 27.41 13.70
N GLY A 10 -9.36 27.48 13.66
CA GLY A 10 -10.18 26.65 12.79
C GLY A 10 -10.19 25.16 13.14
N GLU A 11 -10.69 24.33 12.21
CA GLU A 11 -10.80 22.89 12.38
C GLU A 11 -9.42 22.20 12.52
N SER A 12 -8.32 22.87 12.16
CA SER A 12 -6.95 22.37 12.32
C SER A 12 -6.58 22.07 13.77
N LEU A 13 -7.17 22.81 14.74
CA LEU A 13 -6.99 22.49 16.15
C LEU A 13 -7.45 21.05 16.47
N LEU A 14 -8.66 20.69 16.02
CA LEU A 14 -9.28 19.40 16.33
C LEU A 14 -8.64 18.24 15.55
N THR A 15 -8.22 18.50 14.32
CA THR A 15 -7.83 17.46 13.37
C THR A 15 -6.33 17.26 13.25
N ILE A 16 -5.54 18.25 13.68
CA ILE A 16 -4.07 18.22 13.60
C ILE A 16 -3.44 18.43 14.98
N SER A 17 -3.72 19.58 15.65
CA SER A 17 -3.03 19.95 16.89
C SER A 17 -3.37 19.02 18.06
N ILE A 18 -4.64 18.67 18.24
CA ILE A 18 -5.07 17.73 19.29
C ILE A 18 -4.58 16.30 19.04
N PRO A 19 -4.64 15.73 17.80
CA PRO A 19 -3.96 14.47 17.50
C PRO A 19 -2.44 14.49 17.68
N ALA A 20 -1.76 15.60 17.40
CA ALA A 20 -0.33 15.76 17.68
C ALA A 20 -0.04 15.68 19.19
N PHE A 21 -0.87 16.34 20.00
CA PHE A 21 -0.82 16.19 21.45
C PHE A 21 -0.92 14.74 21.91
N CYS A 22 -1.80 13.94 21.27
CA CYS A 22 -1.91 12.51 21.56
C CYS A 22 -0.64 11.75 21.26
N LYS A 23 0.03 12.06 20.14
CA LYS A 23 1.33 11.44 19.80
C LYS A 23 2.40 11.75 20.85
N ASP A 24 2.49 13.00 21.30
CA ASP A 24 3.40 13.39 22.37
C ASP A 24 3.10 12.64 23.68
N PHE A 25 1.83 12.45 23.98
CA PHE A 25 1.36 11.67 25.12
C PHE A 25 1.76 10.19 25.00
N GLU A 26 1.49 9.56 23.86
CA GLU A 26 1.86 8.15 23.60
C GLU A 26 3.38 7.94 23.69
N LYS A 27 4.16 8.83 23.08
CA LYS A 27 5.62 8.82 23.20
C LYS A 27 6.11 8.96 24.64
N SER A 28 5.41 9.78 25.46
CA SER A 28 5.76 9.93 26.86
C SER A 28 5.43 8.68 27.68
N LEU A 29 4.37 7.94 27.33
CA LEU A 29 4.07 6.63 27.93
C LEU A 29 5.17 5.62 27.65
N ASP A 30 5.63 5.53 26.39
CA ASP A 30 6.68 4.59 25.96
C ASP A 30 8.02 4.88 26.66
N LEU A 31 8.34 6.17 26.89
CA LEU A 31 9.54 6.59 27.60
C LEU A 31 9.46 6.44 29.11
N GLY A 32 8.28 6.15 29.66
CA GLY A 32 8.04 6.16 31.10
C GLY A 32 8.15 7.55 31.77
N LYS A 33 8.25 8.61 30.96
CA LYS A 33 8.32 10.01 31.41
C LYS A 33 7.90 10.95 30.27
N LEU A 34 7.61 12.19 30.60
CA LEU A 34 7.34 13.22 29.60
C LEU A 34 8.50 13.35 28.62
N ALA A 35 8.20 13.19 27.34
CA ALA A 35 9.18 13.28 26.27
C ALA A 35 9.75 14.72 26.19
N PRO A 36 11.06 14.90 25.96
CA PRO A 36 11.65 16.22 25.78
C PRO A 36 10.97 16.98 24.64
N GLY A 37 10.51 18.21 24.92
CA GLY A 37 9.79 19.05 23.95
C GLY A 37 8.36 18.61 23.65
N ALA A 38 7.81 17.61 24.36
CA ALA A 38 6.42 17.21 24.25
C ALA A 38 5.46 18.37 24.54
N PHE A 39 4.32 18.35 23.88
CA PHE A 39 3.24 19.33 24.06
C PHE A 39 3.62 20.77 23.68
N ALA A 40 4.55 20.96 22.76
CA ALA A 40 4.93 22.27 22.26
C ALA A 40 3.69 23.04 21.75
N GLY A 41 3.60 24.33 22.11
CA GLY A 41 2.44 25.17 21.78
C GLY A 41 1.23 25.05 22.70
N TRP A 42 1.28 24.19 23.72
CA TRP A 42 0.26 24.11 24.77
C TRP A 42 0.70 24.86 26.03
N LYS A 43 -0.25 25.59 26.65
CA LYS A 43 0.04 26.34 27.88
C LYS A 43 0.42 25.40 29.01
N PRO A 44 1.58 25.55 29.66
CA PRO A 44 1.98 24.71 30.77
C PRO A 44 1.09 24.92 32.01
N ALA A 45 0.94 23.89 32.82
CA ALA A 45 0.42 23.94 34.18
C ALA A 45 1.59 24.04 35.19
N ALA A 46 1.26 24.22 36.47
CA ALA A 46 2.26 24.31 37.52
C ALA A 46 3.10 23.02 37.70
N ALA A 47 2.52 21.87 37.33
CA ALA A 47 3.16 20.56 37.47
C ALA A 47 3.98 20.11 36.23
N GLY A 48 4.37 21.03 35.35
CA GLY A 48 5.25 20.71 34.20
C GLY A 48 4.56 20.13 32.97
N TYR A 49 3.34 19.65 33.04
CA TYR A 49 2.54 19.22 31.92
C TYR A 49 1.50 20.28 31.49
N PRO A 50 0.86 20.14 30.29
CA PRO A 50 -0.04 21.18 29.79
C PRO A 50 -1.36 21.26 30.58
N ARG A 51 -1.94 22.47 30.65
CA ARG A 51 -3.27 22.69 31.22
C ARG A 51 -4.37 21.95 30.47
N PHE A 52 -4.16 21.69 29.19
CA PHE A 52 -5.08 20.89 28.40
C PHE A 52 -5.04 19.45 28.89
N LEU A 53 -6.18 18.93 29.30
CA LEU A 53 -6.36 17.59 29.88
C LEU A 53 -5.56 17.33 31.18
N GLU A 54 -5.14 18.38 31.90
CA GLU A 54 -4.40 18.30 33.16
C GLU A 54 -5.02 17.30 34.15
N GLY A 55 -6.35 17.32 34.31
CA GLY A 55 -7.08 16.43 35.25
C GLY A 55 -7.03 14.94 34.86
N PHE A 56 -6.64 14.59 33.62
CA PHE A 56 -6.32 13.23 33.23
C PHE A 56 -4.84 12.95 33.31
N LEU A 57 -3.98 13.91 32.91
CA LEU A 57 -2.53 13.75 32.90
C LEU A 57 -1.97 13.51 34.29
N CYS A 58 -2.50 14.20 35.32
CA CYS A 58 -2.09 13.99 36.72
C CYS A 58 -2.44 12.60 37.29
N LYS A 59 -3.27 11.82 36.61
CA LYS A 59 -3.56 10.42 36.92
C LYS A 59 -2.66 9.44 36.19
N VAL A 60 -1.77 9.93 35.33
CA VAL A 60 -0.84 9.14 34.51
C VAL A 60 0.61 9.46 34.84
N PHE A 61 0.92 10.76 35.05
CA PHE A 61 2.27 11.22 35.37
C PHE A 61 2.26 11.95 36.74
N ASP A 62 3.37 11.84 37.44
CA ASP A 62 3.62 12.59 38.69
C ASP A 62 3.99 14.07 38.42
N SER A 63 4.26 14.83 39.48
CA SER A 63 4.66 16.24 39.39
C SER A 63 6.03 16.48 38.74
N GLU A 64 6.88 15.45 38.65
CA GLU A 64 8.18 15.49 37.98
C GLU A 64 8.12 14.98 36.54
N GLY A 65 6.94 14.51 36.11
CA GLY A 65 6.68 14.04 34.75
C GLY A 65 7.02 12.57 34.54
N PHE A 66 7.26 11.77 35.58
CA PHE A 66 7.45 10.33 35.45
C PHE A 66 6.11 9.60 35.46
N LEU A 67 6.07 8.48 34.73
CA LEU A 67 4.89 7.62 34.69
C LEU A 67 4.64 6.99 36.07
N LEU A 68 3.41 7.13 36.54
CA LEU A 68 2.98 6.53 37.80
C LEU A 68 2.95 5.00 37.70
N ASN A 69 3.37 4.30 38.75
CA ASN A 69 3.33 2.82 38.82
C ASN A 69 1.88 2.28 38.72
N ASP A 70 0.91 3.04 39.20
CA ASP A 70 -0.52 2.76 39.17
C ASP A 70 -1.27 3.68 38.21
N ALA A 71 -0.64 4.06 37.09
CA ALA A 71 -1.22 4.96 36.10
C ALA A 71 -2.64 4.52 35.69
N SER A 72 -3.58 5.45 35.70
CA SER A 72 -4.98 5.16 35.40
C SER A 72 -5.21 4.82 33.92
N MET A 73 -5.55 3.56 33.63
CA MET A 73 -5.88 3.09 32.29
C MET A 73 -7.12 3.82 31.71
N ASP A 74 -8.07 4.22 32.56
CA ASP A 74 -9.23 4.99 32.11
C ASP A 74 -8.85 6.42 31.72
N ALA A 75 -7.89 7.04 32.41
CA ALA A 75 -7.36 8.33 32.03
C ALA A 75 -6.60 8.25 30.68
N ILE A 76 -5.75 7.25 30.50
CA ILE A 76 -5.04 6.99 29.24
C ILE A 76 -6.06 6.81 28.09
N ARG A 77 -7.06 5.95 28.26
CA ARG A 77 -8.12 5.73 27.29
C ARG A 77 -8.88 7.02 26.96
N SER A 78 -9.24 7.79 27.97
CA SER A 78 -9.99 9.05 27.82
C SER A 78 -9.20 10.09 27.04
N ILE A 79 -7.90 10.25 27.34
CA ILE A 79 -7.00 11.15 26.59
C ILE A 79 -6.98 10.76 25.12
N ARG A 80 -6.74 9.48 24.83
CA ARG A 80 -6.67 8.97 23.45
C ARG A 80 -7.99 9.18 22.70
N GLN A 81 -9.11 8.85 23.32
CA GLN A 81 -10.42 9.01 22.69
C GLN A 81 -10.72 10.49 22.38
N LEU A 82 -10.52 11.38 23.34
CA LEU A 82 -10.75 12.82 23.15
C LEU A 82 -9.85 13.41 22.07
N CYS A 83 -8.57 13.02 22.06
CA CYS A 83 -7.60 13.58 21.14
C CYS A 83 -7.73 13.02 19.71
N LEU A 84 -8.16 11.77 19.55
CA LEU A 84 -8.24 11.13 18.24
C LEU A 84 -9.64 11.19 17.62
N PHE A 85 -10.66 11.62 18.37
CA PHE A 85 -12.06 11.65 17.92
C PHE A 85 -12.26 12.37 16.58
N ALA A 86 -11.65 13.54 16.43
CA ALA A 86 -11.79 14.36 15.21
C ALA A 86 -10.66 14.14 14.17
N LYS A 87 -9.69 13.26 14.43
CA LYS A 87 -8.51 13.08 13.57
C LYS A 87 -8.83 12.72 12.12
N LYS A 88 -9.88 11.93 11.92
CA LYS A 88 -10.27 11.39 10.60
C LYS A 88 -11.57 12.02 10.07
N LEU A 89 -11.82 13.30 10.36
CA LEU A 89 -12.88 14.04 9.68
C LEU A 89 -12.56 14.12 8.19
N LEU A 90 -13.45 13.55 7.35
CA LEU A 90 -13.29 13.54 5.90
C LEU A 90 -13.69 14.89 5.31
N ARG A 91 -12.85 15.90 5.51
CA ARG A 91 -12.98 17.24 4.93
C ARG A 91 -11.94 17.42 3.83
N PRO A 92 -12.23 18.20 2.79
CA PRO A 92 -11.23 18.59 1.79
C PRO A 92 -10.07 19.33 2.47
N CYS A 93 -8.85 19.07 1.99
CA CYS A 93 -7.69 19.85 2.37
C CYS A 93 -7.70 21.23 1.69
N SER A 94 -6.94 22.18 2.23
CA SER A 94 -6.70 23.45 1.52
C SER A 94 -5.90 23.24 0.23
N ASP A 95 -6.03 24.15 -0.73
CA ASP A 95 -5.34 24.07 -2.03
C ASP A 95 -3.81 24.00 -1.86
N GLU A 96 -3.25 24.70 -0.87
CA GLU A 96 -1.82 24.63 -0.53
C GLU A 96 -1.39 23.19 -0.16
N ARG A 97 -2.20 22.48 0.64
CA ARG A 97 -1.92 21.10 1.05
C ARG A 97 -2.08 20.12 -0.12
N VAL A 98 -3.03 20.37 -1.00
CA VAL A 98 -3.20 19.61 -2.25
C VAL A 98 -1.97 19.82 -3.15
N THR A 99 -1.50 21.07 -3.31
CA THR A 99 -0.28 21.38 -4.07
C THR A 99 0.95 20.70 -3.47
N MET A 100 1.09 20.73 -2.15
CA MET A 100 2.18 20.01 -1.45
C MET A 100 2.10 18.50 -1.67
N ALA A 101 0.91 17.91 -1.63
CA ALA A 101 0.72 16.48 -1.88
C ALA A 101 1.03 16.10 -3.34
N SER A 102 0.67 16.98 -4.31
CA SER A 102 1.04 16.83 -5.71
C SER A 102 2.56 16.82 -5.90
N LYS A 103 3.24 17.78 -5.27
CA LYS A 103 4.71 17.84 -5.30
C LYS A 103 5.33 16.61 -4.65
N ALA A 104 4.85 16.18 -3.48
CA ALA A 104 5.36 14.99 -2.80
C ALA A 104 5.18 13.71 -3.64
N PHE A 105 4.11 13.61 -4.43
CA PHE A 105 3.88 12.49 -5.35
C PHE A 105 4.95 12.44 -6.46
N ILE A 106 5.33 13.61 -7.02
CA ILE A 106 6.38 13.73 -8.02
C ILE A 106 7.75 13.43 -7.39
N ASP A 107 8.07 14.12 -6.27
CA ASP A 107 9.35 13.97 -5.57
C ASP A 107 9.59 12.50 -5.14
N CYS A 108 8.53 11.79 -4.74
CA CYS A 108 8.62 10.36 -4.43
C CYS A 108 9.02 9.54 -5.66
N ASP A 109 8.35 9.74 -6.79
CA ASP A 109 8.67 9.04 -8.05
C ASP A 109 10.08 9.34 -8.54
N ASP A 110 10.49 10.62 -8.46
CA ASP A 110 11.82 11.05 -8.86
C ASP A 110 12.94 10.51 -7.96
N SER A 111 12.65 10.25 -6.70
CA SER A 111 13.59 9.70 -5.72
C SER A 111 13.88 8.20 -5.92
N LEU A 112 13.10 7.51 -6.76
CA LEU A 112 13.30 6.07 -6.98
C LEU A 112 14.59 5.82 -7.75
N VAL A 113 15.45 5.00 -7.15
CA VAL A 113 16.73 4.56 -7.71
C VAL A 113 16.79 3.04 -7.75
N PRO A 114 17.57 2.44 -8.65
CA PRO A 114 17.82 1.02 -8.64
C PRO A 114 18.38 0.57 -7.28
N SER A 115 17.88 -0.54 -6.76
CA SER A 115 18.37 -1.13 -5.53
C SER A 115 19.55 -2.06 -5.81
N ASP A 116 20.46 -2.19 -4.86
CA ASP A 116 21.60 -3.10 -4.93
C ASP A 116 21.90 -3.72 -3.56
N GLY A 117 23.08 -4.35 -3.43
CA GLY A 117 23.51 -4.95 -2.18
C GLY A 117 23.07 -6.39 -1.97
N GLN A 118 23.44 -6.96 -0.82
CA GLN A 118 23.25 -8.39 -0.54
C GLN A 118 21.77 -8.73 -0.34
N THR A 119 21.07 -7.92 0.43
CA THR A 119 19.63 -8.09 0.69
C THR A 119 18.85 -8.10 -0.63
N TYR A 120 19.18 -7.18 -1.56
CA TYR A 120 18.51 -7.12 -2.84
C TYR A 120 18.83 -8.32 -3.74
N ARG A 121 20.07 -8.83 -3.73
CA ARG A 121 20.42 -10.07 -4.44
C ARG A 121 19.64 -11.27 -3.90
N TYR A 122 19.44 -11.35 -2.58
CA TYR A 122 18.64 -12.41 -1.98
C TYR A 122 17.17 -12.26 -2.30
N PHE A 123 16.66 -11.02 -2.33
CA PHE A 123 15.30 -10.72 -2.81
C PHE A 123 15.05 -11.32 -4.21
N LYS A 124 15.94 -11.08 -5.19
CA LYS A 124 15.81 -11.64 -6.55
C LYS A 124 15.81 -13.17 -6.56
N GLN A 125 16.66 -13.80 -5.78
CA GLN A 125 16.71 -15.26 -5.69
C GLN A 125 15.47 -15.86 -5.02
N LEU A 126 14.98 -15.26 -3.96
CA LEU A 126 13.74 -15.64 -3.29
C LEU A 126 12.52 -15.44 -4.19
N ALA A 127 12.51 -14.34 -4.96
CA ALA A 127 11.48 -14.08 -5.95
C ALA A 127 11.42 -15.18 -7.00
N ALA A 128 12.55 -15.63 -7.51
CA ALA A 128 12.61 -16.74 -8.47
C ALA A 128 12.04 -18.05 -7.88
N ILE A 129 12.36 -18.35 -6.62
CA ILE A 129 11.82 -19.52 -5.90
C ILE A 129 10.29 -19.40 -5.72
N LEU A 130 9.81 -18.25 -5.24
CA LEU A 130 8.39 -18.05 -5.00
C LEU A 130 7.58 -18.04 -6.30
N CYS A 131 8.07 -17.39 -7.36
CA CYS A 131 7.41 -17.35 -8.67
C CYS A 131 7.25 -18.75 -9.28
N GLU A 132 8.22 -19.66 -9.06
CA GLU A 132 8.08 -21.06 -9.45
C GLU A 132 6.92 -21.75 -8.72
N GLU A 133 6.83 -21.56 -7.41
CA GLU A 133 5.80 -22.15 -6.56
C GLU A 133 4.40 -21.56 -6.78
N LEU A 134 4.33 -20.32 -7.23
CA LEU A 134 3.07 -19.66 -7.63
C LEU A 134 2.57 -20.07 -9.03
N CYS A 135 3.24 -21.04 -9.68
CA CYS A 135 2.89 -21.50 -11.04
C CYS A 135 2.84 -20.36 -12.09
N LEU A 136 3.77 -19.41 -12.01
CA LEU A 136 3.86 -18.27 -12.93
C LEU A 136 4.67 -18.57 -14.20
N ARG A 137 5.25 -19.78 -14.32
CA ARG A 137 6.00 -20.20 -15.51
C ARG A 137 5.07 -20.60 -16.65
N GLY A 138 5.45 -20.20 -17.87
CA GLY A 138 4.72 -20.53 -19.08
C GLY A 138 3.35 -19.86 -19.18
N GLU A 139 2.50 -20.39 -20.06
CA GLU A 139 1.19 -19.81 -20.39
C GLU A 139 0.03 -20.33 -19.54
N GLU A 140 0.27 -21.30 -18.70
CA GLU A 140 -0.79 -22.04 -17.96
C GLU A 140 -1.69 -21.12 -17.13
N PHE A 141 -1.11 -20.06 -16.51
CA PHE A 141 -1.90 -19.12 -15.73
C PHE A 141 -2.98 -18.41 -16.54
N THR A 142 -2.80 -18.25 -17.86
CA THR A 142 -3.77 -17.55 -18.72
C THR A 142 -5.11 -18.27 -18.80
N ALA A 143 -5.14 -19.58 -18.62
CA ALA A 143 -6.36 -20.39 -18.57
C ALA A 143 -7.19 -20.10 -17.29
N HIS A 144 -6.56 -19.56 -16.26
CA HIS A 144 -7.17 -19.27 -14.98
C HIS A 144 -7.53 -17.80 -14.78
N LEU A 145 -7.16 -16.93 -15.72
CA LEU A 145 -7.47 -15.51 -15.65
C LEU A 145 -8.99 -15.27 -15.79
N LYS A 146 -9.52 -14.51 -14.83
CA LYS A 146 -10.92 -14.09 -14.81
C LYS A 146 -11.01 -12.57 -14.69
N PRO A 147 -10.95 -11.85 -15.83
CA PRO A 147 -11.06 -10.40 -15.80
C PRO A 147 -12.43 -9.97 -15.25
N ARG A 148 -12.42 -8.88 -14.51
CA ARG A 148 -13.65 -8.32 -13.92
C ARG A 148 -13.52 -6.81 -13.74
N HIS A 149 -14.66 -6.14 -13.66
CA HIS A 149 -14.70 -4.74 -13.25
C HIS A 149 -14.92 -4.62 -11.75
N GLY A 150 -14.13 -3.76 -11.11
CA GLY A 150 -14.37 -3.33 -9.74
C GLY A 150 -15.43 -2.22 -9.66
N PRO A 151 -15.92 -1.91 -8.44
CA PRO A 151 -16.88 -0.81 -8.22
C PRO A 151 -16.23 0.57 -8.34
N GLY A 152 -14.88 0.67 -8.32
CA GLY A 152 -14.13 1.91 -8.31
C GLY A 152 -14.35 2.78 -9.54
N ALA A 153 -13.98 4.06 -9.43
CA ALA A 153 -13.97 5.00 -10.55
C ALA A 153 -12.96 4.58 -11.63
N THR A 154 -13.23 4.95 -12.87
CA THR A 154 -12.29 4.81 -13.99
C THR A 154 -11.96 6.19 -14.55
N ARG A 155 -10.85 6.29 -15.28
CA ARG A 155 -10.41 7.55 -15.86
C ARG A 155 -11.48 8.17 -16.76
N GLU A 156 -12.20 7.36 -17.52
CA GLU A 156 -13.24 7.74 -18.46
C GLU A 156 -14.56 8.14 -17.78
N HIS A 157 -14.64 8.10 -16.45
CA HIS A 157 -15.85 8.41 -15.66
C HIS A 157 -17.06 7.52 -15.99
N ILE A 158 -16.83 6.30 -16.48
CA ILE A 158 -17.90 5.34 -16.73
C ILE A 158 -18.15 4.46 -15.51
N SER A 159 -19.38 3.98 -15.36
CA SER A 159 -19.80 3.20 -14.20
C SER A 159 -20.76 2.06 -14.57
N GLY A 160 -20.91 1.10 -13.65
CA GLY A 160 -21.84 -0.01 -13.80
C GLY A 160 -21.59 -0.81 -15.08
N ASN A 161 -22.64 -1.17 -15.76
CA ASN A 161 -22.60 -2.00 -16.98
C ASN A 161 -21.90 -1.32 -18.17
N GLN A 162 -21.76 0.01 -18.16
CA GLN A 162 -21.06 0.72 -19.22
C GLN A 162 -19.57 0.33 -19.31
N LYS A 163 -18.98 -0.13 -18.22
CA LYS A 163 -17.59 -0.61 -18.19
C LYS A 163 -17.34 -1.80 -19.11
N TRP A 164 -18.38 -2.57 -19.43
CA TRP A 164 -18.29 -3.73 -20.34
C TRP A 164 -18.35 -3.35 -21.83
N ASN A 165 -18.58 -2.09 -22.13
CA ASN A 165 -18.58 -1.58 -23.50
C ASN A 165 -17.20 -1.04 -23.87
N PHE A 166 -16.30 -1.90 -24.35
CA PHE A 166 -14.95 -1.53 -24.75
C PHE A 166 -14.98 -0.87 -26.13
N VAL A 167 -14.92 0.45 -26.13
CA VAL A 167 -14.84 1.26 -27.37
C VAL A 167 -13.40 1.30 -27.91
N ARG A 168 -12.41 1.18 -27.02
CA ARG A 168 -10.96 1.24 -27.31
C ARG A 168 -10.27 0.02 -26.71
N TRP A 169 -9.23 -0.49 -27.40
CA TRP A 169 -8.45 -1.63 -26.93
C TRP A 169 -6.97 -1.35 -27.12
N HIS A 170 -6.16 -1.53 -26.07
CA HIS A 170 -4.73 -1.24 -26.10
C HIS A 170 -3.97 -2.37 -26.76
N THR A 171 -3.21 -2.08 -27.84
CA THR A 171 -2.53 -3.08 -28.66
C THR A 171 -1.49 -3.89 -27.89
N ARG A 172 -0.82 -3.30 -26.91
CA ARG A 172 0.15 -4.01 -26.07
C ARG A 172 -0.48 -5.12 -25.20
N LEU A 173 -1.79 -5.09 -24.97
CA LEU A 173 -2.49 -6.20 -24.35
C LEU A 173 -2.67 -7.37 -25.33
N ASP A 174 -2.89 -7.08 -26.60
CA ASP A 174 -2.95 -8.11 -27.65
C ASP A 174 -1.58 -8.79 -27.81
N ASP A 175 -0.47 -8.04 -27.72
CA ASP A 175 0.91 -8.55 -27.85
C ASP A 175 1.23 -9.64 -26.82
N VAL A 176 0.64 -9.58 -25.62
CA VAL A 176 0.78 -10.60 -24.59
C VAL A 176 -0.33 -11.65 -24.61
N GLY A 177 -1.28 -11.57 -25.54
CA GLY A 177 -2.39 -12.52 -25.67
C GLY A 177 -3.64 -12.18 -24.85
N PHE A 178 -3.72 -10.98 -24.25
CA PHE A 178 -4.95 -10.46 -23.63
C PHE A 178 -5.79 -9.77 -24.72
N THR A 179 -6.35 -10.57 -25.63
CA THR A 179 -7.04 -10.05 -26.82
C THR A 179 -8.51 -9.71 -26.53
N TYR A 180 -9.05 -8.75 -27.30
CA TYR A 180 -10.47 -8.40 -27.26
C TYR A 180 -11.38 -9.63 -27.50
N PHE A 181 -11.02 -10.47 -28.45
CA PHE A 181 -11.82 -11.66 -28.78
C PHE A 181 -11.86 -12.67 -27.64
N LYS A 182 -10.80 -12.81 -26.87
CA LYS A 182 -10.73 -13.76 -25.74
C LYS A 182 -11.34 -13.18 -24.45
N TYR A 183 -11.16 -11.89 -24.18
CA TYR A 183 -11.49 -11.30 -22.88
C TYR A 183 -12.48 -10.13 -22.95
N GLY A 184 -12.66 -9.47 -24.09
CA GLY A 184 -13.42 -8.21 -24.21
C GLY A 184 -14.95 -8.36 -24.19
N ARG A 185 -15.48 -9.56 -24.21
CA ARG A 185 -16.94 -9.80 -24.26
C ARG A 185 -17.56 -10.31 -22.97
N GLY A 186 -16.83 -10.24 -21.87
CA GLY A 186 -17.35 -10.61 -20.54
C GLY A 186 -17.69 -12.11 -20.38
N THR A 187 -17.29 -12.94 -21.33
CA THR A 187 -17.49 -14.40 -21.22
C THR A 187 -16.32 -15.01 -20.47
N SER A 188 -16.62 -15.72 -19.41
CA SER A 188 -15.64 -16.48 -18.62
C SER A 188 -15.18 -17.78 -19.31
N SER A 189 -15.59 -18.01 -20.54
CA SER A 189 -15.23 -19.19 -21.32
C SER A 189 -14.54 -18.76 -22.62
N PRO A 190 -13.51 -19.50 -23.07
CA PRO A 190 -12.89 -19.27 -24.36
C PRO A 190 -13.97 -19.31 -25.45
N ILE A 191 -13.90 -18.37 -26.37
CA ILE A 191 -14.79 -18.34 -27.53
C ILE A 191 -14.55 -19.62 -28.31
N THR A 192 -15.60 -20.44 -28.48
CA THR A 192 -15.54 -21.63 -29.32
C THR A 192 -15.75 -21.27 -30.77
N LEU A 193 -15.31 -22.15 -31.70
CA LEU A 193 -15.53 -21.94 -33.13
C LEU A 193 -17.04 -21.78 -33.47
N SER A 194 -17.92 -22.41 -32.69
CA SER A 194 -19.36 -22.29 -32.80
C SER A 194 -19.87 -20.89 -32.40
N ASP A 195 -19.18 -20.21 -31.48
CA ASP A 195 -19.55 -18.85 -31.11
C ASP A 195 -19.13 -17.84 -32.18
N LEU A 196 -18.04 -18.10 -32.91
CA LEU A 196 -17.58 -17.31 -34.03
C LEU A 196 -18.54 -17.38 -35.23
N VAL A 197 -19.32 -18.46 -35.35
CA VAL A 197 -20.27 -18.69 -36.45
C VAL A 197 -21.64 -18.07 -36.17
N ARG A 198 -21.96 -17.66 -34.94
CA ARG A 198 -23.23 -16.98 -34.63
C ARG A 198 -23.20 -15.54 -35.17
N ALA A 199 -24.28 -15.18 -35.90
CA ALA A 199 -24.43 -13.92 -36.63
C ALA A 199 -24.20 -12.65 -35.77
N ASP A 200 -24.39 -12.73 -34.45
CA ASP A 200 -24.19 -11.62 -33.53
C ASP A 200 -22.71 -11.22 -33.37
N TYR A 201 -21.78 -12.09 -33.73
CA TYR A 201 -20.35 -11.80 -33.72
C TYR A 201 -19.89 -10.98 -34.92
N LEU A 202 -20.55 -11.13 -36.04
CA LEU A 202 -20.22 -10.45 -37.30
C LEU A 202 -20.69 -8.99 -37.33
N ASN A 203 -21.65 -8.63 -36.48
CA ASN A 203 -22.25 -7.29 -36.44
C ASN A 203 -21.70 -6.35 -35.39
N ALA A 204 -20.82 -6.82 -34.45
CA ALA A 204 -20.18 -5.95 -33.47
C ALA A 204 -18.88 -5.39 -34.05
N SER A 205 -18.82 -4.10 -34.25
CA SER A 205 -17.57 -3.43 -34.64
C SER A 205 -16.50 -3.69 -33.55
N PRO A 206 -15.28 -4.11 -33.94
CA PRO A 206 -14.19 -4.25 -32.99
C PRO A 206 -13.86 -2.87 -32.38
N PRO A 207 -13.35 -2.84 -31.16
CA PRO A 207 -12.90 -1.59 -30.55
C PRO A 207 -11.77 -0.96 -31.36
N VAL A 208 -11.65 0.35 -31.26
CA VAL A 208 -10.55 1.09 -31.90
C VAL A 208 -9.23 0.72 -31.23
N PRO A 209 -8.21 0.27 -31.98
CA PRO A 209 -6.91 -0.04 -31.41
C PRO A 209 -6.22 1.24 -30.90
N VAL A 210 -5.60 1.15 -29.73
CA VAL A 210 -4.84 2.24 -29.10
C VAL A 210 -3.37 1.82 -29.02
N LEU A 211 -2.50 2.59 -29.67
CA LEU A 211 -1.06 2.38 -29.62
C LEU A 211 -0.47 2.87 -28.29
N PRO A 212 0.68 2.35 -27.85
CA PRO A 212 1.30 2.75 -26.56
C PRO A 212 1.52 4.26 -26.41
N GLY A 213 1.79 4.99 -27.51
CA GLY A 213 1.94 6.45 -27.50
C GLY A 213 0.64 7.21 -27.28
N ASP A 214 -0.50 6.63 -27.68
CA ASP A 214 -1.84 7.25 -27.66
C ASP A 214 -2.65 6.83 -26.42
N GLU A 215 -2.07 6.03 -25.53
CA GLU A 215 -2.74 5.59 -24.30
C GLU A 215 -2.99 6.76 -23.35
N GLU A 216 -4.14 6.74 -22.70
CA GLU A 216 -4.46 7.75 -21.70
C GLU A 216 -3.64 7.50 -20.41
N PRO A 217 -3.05 8.54 -19.81
CA PRO A 217 -2.40 8.43 -18.51
C PRO A 217 -3.41 8.11 -17.41
N VAL A 218 -2.98 7.54 -16.29
CA VAL A 218 -3.82 7.52 -15.08
C VAL A 218 -4.13 8.94 -14.65
N ARG A 219 -5.31 9.16 -14.09
CA ARG A 219 -5.71 10.47 -13.58
C ARG A 219 -5.47 10.54 -12.07
N VAL A 220 -4.56 11.42 -11.66
CA VAL A 220 -4.28 11.66 -10.24
C VAL A 220 -5.41 12.49 -9.62
N VAL A 221 -5.96 11.98 -8.52
CA VAL A 221 -7.00 12.66 -7.74
C VAL A 221 -6.64 12.66 -6.25
N PHE A 222 -7.06 13.71 -5.55
CA PHE A 222 -6.86 13.88 -4.12
C PHE A 222 -8.17 13.66 -3.38
N VAL A 223 -8.22 12.61 -2.55
CA VAL A 223 -9.41 12.30 -1.76
C VAL A 223 -9.16 12.62 -0.28
N PRO A 224 -10.19 13.05 0.47
CA PRO A 224 -10.05 13.31 1.88
C PRO A 224 -9.55 12.09 2.66
N LYS A 225 -8.47 12.27 3.44
CA LYS A 225 -7.96 11.30 4.42
C LYS A 225 -7.88 11.93 5.79
N THR A 226 -7.17 13.03 5.87
CA THR A 226 -7.08 13.92 7.04
C THR A 226 -7.01 15.35 6.55
N LEU A 227 -7.28 16.33 7.40
CA LEU A 227 -7.06 17.75 7.02
C LEU A 227 -5.58 18.10 6.81
N LYS A 228 -4.65 17.28 7.35
CA LYS A 228 -3.22 17.50 7.17
C LYS A 228 -2.76 17.14 5.76
N THR A 229 -3.22 16.02 5.24
CA THR A 229 -2.77 15.47 3.95
C THR A 229 -3.90 14.69 3.29
N PRO A 230 -4.23 14.95 2.02
CA PRO A 230 -5.16 14.14 1.26
C PRO A 230 -4.51 12.78 0.94
N ARG A 231 -5.33 11.81 0.54
CA ARG A 231 -4.86 10.58 -0.08
C ARG A 231 -4.74 10.79 -1.57
N VAL A 232 -3.59 10.44 -2.14
CA VAL A 232 -3.35 10.48 -3.58
C VAL A 232 -3.83 9.16 -4.16
N ILE A 233 -4.68 9.21 -5.18
CA ILE A 233 -5.17 8.04 -5.93
C ILE A 233 -4.92 8.29 -7.42
N ALA A 234 -4.36 7.31 -8.10
CA ALA A 234 -4.22 7.30 -9.54
C ALA A 234 -5.33 6.45 -10.16
N VAL A 235 -6.31 7.08 -10.76
CA VAL A 235 -7.48 6.42 -11.35
C VAL A 235 -7.11 5.83 -12.69
N GLU A 236 -7.18 4.53 -12.81
CA GLU A 236 -6.79 3.76 -14.00
C GLU A 236 -7.81 3.88 -15.15
N PRO A 237 -7.36 3.78 -16.40
CA PRO A 237 -8.26 3.53 -17.54
C PRO A 237 -9.04 2.22 -17.34
N VAL A 238 -10.27 2.20 -17.82
CA VAL A 238 -11.20 1.06 -17.62
C VAL A 238 -10.63 -0.26 -18.08
N LEU A 239 -9.99 -0.29 -19.24
CA LEU A 239 -9.42 -1.51 -19.82
C LEU A 239 -8.20 -1.99 -19.03
N MET A 240 -7.32 -1.06 -18.61
CA MET A 240 -6.15 -1.42 -17.80
C MET A 240 -6.60 -1.99 -16.45
N GLN A 241 -7.53 -1.34 -15.77
CA GLN A 241 -8.07 -1.87 -14.52
C GLN A 241 -8.72 -3.25 -14.70
N TYR A 242 -9.41 -3.48 -15.81
CA TYR A 242 -10.02 -4.77 -16.14
C TYR A 242 -8.99 -5.89 -16.30
N ALA A 243 -7.91 -5.64 -17.04
CA ALA A 243 -6.82 -6.58 -17.23
C ALA A 243 -6.03 -6.81 -15.92
N GLN A 244 -5.74 -5.73 -15.17
CA GLN A 244 -5.10 -5.78 -13.87
C GLN A 244 -5.87 -6.64 -12.87
N GLN A 245 -7.21 -6.55 -12.84
CA GLN A 245 -8.04 -7.36 -11.95
C GLN A 245 -7.93 -8.86 -12.20
N ALA A 246 -7.70 -9.28 -13.45
CA ALA A 246 -7.47 -10.69 -13.78
C ALA A 246 -6.19 -11.22 -13.12
N LEU A 247 -5.07 -10.54 -13.32
CA LEU A 247 -3.78 -10.90 -12.73
C LEU A 247 -3.78 -10.75 -11.21
N SER A 248 -4.38 -9.68 -10.68
CA SER A 248 -4.51 -9.45 -9.25
C SER A 248 -5.23 -10.59 -8.55
N SER A 249 -6.37 -11.02 -9.10
CA SER A 249 -7.13 -12.14 -8.53
C SER A 249 -6.36 -13.45 -8.57
N TYR A 250 -5.57 -13.66 -9.61
CA TYR A 250 -4.69 -14.82 -9.74
C TYR A 250 -3.60 -14.78 -8.67
N LEU A 251 -2.85 -13.68 -8.57
CA LEU A 251 -1.76 -13.52 -7.60
C LEU A 251 -2.24 -13.65 -6.17
N GLN A 252 -3.32 -12.94 -5.79
CA GLN A 252 -3.87 -13.00 -4.44
C GLN A 252 -4.23 -14.42 -4.05
N LYS A 253 -4.97 -15.14 -4.90
CA LYS A 253 -5.35 -16.53 -4.64
C LYS A 253 -4.13 -17.43 -4.44
N HIS A 254 -3.13 -17.33 -5.30
CA HIS A 254 -1.96 -18.20 -5.24
C HIS A 254 -1.05 -17.85 -4.06
N LEU A 255 -0.89 -16.56 -3.71
CA LEU A 255 -0.14 -16.13 -2.52
C LEU A 255 -0.80 -16.60 -1.22
N GLU A 256 -2.14 -16.57 -1.14
CA GLU A 256 -2.86 -17.06 0.04
C GLU A 256 -2.89 -18.59 0.17
N THR A 257 -2.59 -19.34 -0.90
CA THR A 257 -2.64 -20.81 -0.92
C THR A 257 -1.29 -21.49 -1.11
N CYS A 258 -0.24 -20.79 -1.53
CA CYS A 258 1.09 -21.33 -1.71
C CYS A 258 1.71 -21.70 -0.35
N PHE A 259 2.33 -22.86 -0.25
CA PHE A 259 2.96 -23.37 0.97
C PHE A 259 3.94 -22.40 1.63
N TYR A 260 4.63 -21.57 0.84
CA TYR A 260 5.64 -20.63 1.34
C TYR A 260 5.11 -19.25 1.71
N SER A 261 3.86 -18.93 1.38
CA SER A 261 3.25 -17.63 1.66
C SER A 261 1.87 -17.71 2.33
N ALA A 262 1.24 -18.89 2.34
CA ALA A 262 -0.06 -19.09 2.98
C ALA A 262 -0.01 -18.75 4.48
N GLY A 263 -0.93 -17.91 4.92
CA GLY A 263 -0.99 -17.41 6.30
C GLY A 263 0.02 -16.31 6.62
N HIS A 264 1.00 -16.08 5.75
CA HIS A 264 2.00 -15.01 5.87
C HIS A 264 1.64 -13.77 5.03
N VAL A 265 1.11 -13.98 3.83
CA VAL A 265 0.61 -12.92 2.94
C VAL A 265 -0.89 -13.07 2.80
N ASN A 266 -1.65 -12.08 3.23
CA ASN A 266 -3.10 -12.12 3.29
C ASN A 266 -3.71 -10.92 2.54
N PHE A 267 -4.86 -11.13 1.91
CA PHE A 267 -5.60 -10.09 1.16
C PHE A 267 -7.08 -10.06 1.56
N THR A 268 -7.61 -11.22 1.92
CA THR A 268 -9.05 -11.40 2.19
C THR A 268 -9.37 -11.28 3.68
N ASP A 269 -8.42 -11.56 4.56
CA ASP A 269 -8.61 -11.54 6.02
C ASP A 269 -7.57 -10.68 6.73
N GLN A 270 -7.96 -9.45 7.10
CA GLN A 270 -7.13 -8.54 7.91
C GLN A 270 -7.15 -8.90 9.40
N THR A 271 -8.06 -9.76 9.86
CA THR A 271 -8.15 -10.08 11.30
C THR A 271 -6.91 -10.78 11.81
N ILE A 272 -6.19 -11.49 10.96
CA ILE A 272 -4.90 -12.11 11.27
C ILE A 272 -3.91 -11.06 11.79
N ASN A 273 -3.69 -10.00 11.02
CA ASN A 273 -2.77 -8.92 11.41
C ASN A 273 -3.26 -8.18 12.66
N GLN A 274 -4.57 -7.99 12.83
CA GLN A 274 -5.15 -7.36 14.03
C GLN A 274 -4.88 -8.18 15.29
N VAL A 275 -5.08 -9.50 15.24
CA VAL A 275 -4.82 -10.42 16.35
C VAL A 275 -3.33 -10.45 16.68
N LEU A 276 -2.46 -10.55 15.69
CA LEU A 276 -1.01 -10.58 15.87
C LEU A 276 -0.47 -9.25 16.41
N ALA A 277 -1.00 -8.11 15.98
CA ALA A 277 -0.65 -6.81 16.53
C ALA A 277 -1.03 -6.70 18.02
N LEU A 278 -2.22 -7.23 18.40
CA LEU A 278 -2.63 -7.29 19.80
C LEU A 278 -1.73 -8.23 20.62
N GLU A 279 -1.37 -9.39 20.06
CA GLU A 279 -0.43 -10.32 20.70
C GLU A 279 0.95 -9.68 20.86
N GLY A 280 1.47 -9.04 19.82
CA GLY A 280 2.74 -8.31 19.85
C GLY A 280 2.76 -7.24 20.95
N SER A 281 1.66 -6.47 21.06
CA SER A 281 1.52 -5.46 22.14
C SER A 281 1.52 -6.05 23.55
N ARG A 282 1.07 -7.30 23.73
CA ARG A 282 1.03 -7.99 25.03
C ARG A 282 2.35 -8.71 25.36
N SER A 283 2.93 -9.37 24.36
CA SER A 283 4.08 -10.26 24.55
C SER A 283 5.43 -9.59 24.30
N GLY A 284 5.46 -8.49 23.54
CA GLY A 284 6.69 -7.87 23.06
C GLY A 284 7.45 -8.69 22.02
N ARG A 285 6.89 -9.81 21.50
CA ARG A 285 7.58 -10.68 20.54
C ARG A 285 7.50 -10.22 19.10
N LEU A 286 6.42 -9.53 18.73
CA LEU A 286 6.14 -9.04 17.38
C LEU A 286 6.06 -7.52 17.38
N ALA A 287 6.55 -6.92 16.32
CA ALA A 287 6.47 -5.49 16.05
C ALA A 287 5.71 -5.24 14.75
N THR A 288 4.93 -4.16 14.72
CA THR A 288 4.28 -3.67 13.51
C THR A 288 5.15 -2.58 12.88
N LEU A 289 5.37 -2.66 11.57
CA LEU A 289 6.06 -1.62 10.81
C LEU A 289 5.03 -0.90 9.92
N ASP A 290 5.00 0.43 10.00
CA ASP A 290 4.18 1.30 9.17
C ASP A 290 5.05 1.95 8.08
N MET A 291 4.61 1.88 6.84
CA MET A 291 5.37 2.35 5.69
C MET A 291 4.84 3.69 5.20
N SER A 292 5.74 4.60 4.87
CA SER A 292 5.38 5.86 4.19
C SER A 292 5.43 5.68 2.69
N GLU A 293 4.35 6.08 2.00
CA GLU A 293 4.30 6.06 0.54
C GLU A 293 4.55 4.65 -0.03
N ALA A 294 4.09 3.60 0.69
CA ALA A 294 4.44 2.20 0.44
C ALA A 294 4.36 1.79 -1.03
N SER A 295 3.17 1.90 -1.63
CA SER A 295 2.95 1.57 -3.04
C SER A 295 3.71 2.47 -4.01
N ASP A 296 3.85 3.76 -3.68
CA ASP A 296 4.55 4.72 -4.53
C ASP A 296 6.07 4.53 -4.54
N ARG A 297 6.61 3.73 -3.59
CA ARG A 297 8.03 3.39 -3.49
C ARG A 297 8.41 2.06 -4.10
N VAL A 298 7.45 1.26 -4.56
CA VAL A 298 7.74 0.06 -5.34
C VAL A 298 8.15 0.50 -6.75
N SER A 299 9.44 0.40 -7.08
CA SER A 299 9.96 0.81 -8.38
C SER A 299 9.60 -0.19 -9.49
N LEU A 300 9.54 0.30 -10.72
CA LEU A 300 9.39 -0.56 -11.90
C LEU A 300 10.51 -1.62 -11.96
N THR A 301 11.75 -1.22 -11.74
CA THR A 301 12.91 -2.11 -11.76
C THR A 301 12.80 -3.23 -10.72
N GLN A 302 12.32 -2.94 -9.51
CA GLN A 302 12.11 -3.98 -8.50
C GLN A 302 11.09 -5.04 -8.95
N VAL A 303 10.04 -4.62 -9.66
CA VAL A 303 9.02 -5.55 -10.17
C VAL A 303 9.53 -6.33 -11.38
N GLU A 304 10.29 -5.70 -12.27
CA GLU A 304 10.96 -6.38 -13.39
C GLU A 304 11.94 -7.46 -12.87
N ASP A 305 12.74 -7.14 -11.87
CA ASP A 305 13.67 -8.05 -11.21
C ASP A 305 12.94 -9.16 -10.43
N MET A 306 11.84 -8.85 -9.76
CA MET A 306 11.02 -9.83 -9.05
C MET A 306 10.47 -10.92 -9.99
N PHE A 307 10.08 -10.54 -11.20
CA PHE A 307 9.52 -11.46 -12.19
C PHE A 307 10.53 -11.86 -13.30
N GLU A 308 11.83 -11.60 -13.12
CA GLU A 308 12.88 -11.92 -14.09
C GLU A 308 12.88 -13.40 -14.48
N SER A 309 12.66 -14.30 -13.52
CA SER A 309 12.63 -15.75 -13.75
C SER A 309 11.38 -16.27 -14.48
N VAL A 310 10.37 -15.43 -14.64
CA VAL A 310 9.08 -15.76 -15.27
C VAL A 310 8.70 -14.69 -16.33
N PRO A 311 9.48 -14.56 -17.40
CA PRO A 311 9.37 -13.45 -18.34
C PRO A 311 7.99 -13.32 -18.98
N PHE A 312 7.32 -14.43 -19.28
CA PHE A 312 5.99 -14.42 -19.86
C PHE A 312 4.96 -13.76 -18.90
N PHE A 313 4.98 -14.11 -17.62
CA PHE A 313 4.12 -13.49 -16.62
C PHE A 313 4.50 -12.01 -16.40
N ARG A 314 5.81 -11.71 -16.34
CA ARG A 314 6.32 -10.34 -16.24
C ARG A 314 5.76 -9.46 -17.36
N ASP A 315 5.80 -9.93 -18.60
CA ASP A 315 5.36 -9.18 -19.75
C ASP A 315 3.85 -8.87 -19.68
N TRP A 316 3.03 -9.79 -19.16
CA TRP A 316 1.63 -9.52 -18.86
C TRP A 316 1.43 -8.45 -17.78
N VAL A 317 2.19 -8.51 -16.70
CA VAL A 317 2.15 -7.50 -15.63
C VAL A 317 2.52 -6.12 -16.18
N LEU A 318 3.57 -6.04 -16.99
CA LEU A 318 4.02 -4.80 -17.61
C LEU A 318 3.04 -4.28 -18.68
N ALA A 319 2.43 -5.17 -19.46
CA ALA A 319 1.40 -4.79 -20.43
C ALA A 319 0.16 -4.18 -19.79
N CYS A 320 -0.16 -4.54 -18.54
CA CYS A 320 -1.28 -3.96 -17.80
C CYS A 320 -0.92 -2.68 -17.03
N ARG A 321 0.37 -2.33 -16.94
CA ARG A 321 0.83 -1.17 -16.18
C ARG A 321 0.56 0.13 -16.92
N SER A 322 -0.02 1.13 -16.25
CA SER A 322 -0.06 2.50 -16.77
C SER A 322 1.29 3.18 -16.60
N THR A 323 1.83 3.77 -17.66
CA THR A 323 3.20 4.31 -17.72
C THR A 323 3.28 5.80 -17.43
N ARG A 324 2.14 6.51 -17.50
CA ARG A 324 2.05 7.97 -17.36
C ARG A 324 0.95 8.35 -16.40
N ALA A 325 1.12 9.48 -15.71
CA ALA A 325 0.09 10.05 -14.83
C ALA A 325 -0.18 11.51 -15.19
N GLU A 326 -1.46 11.87 -15.24
CA GLU A 326 -1.94 13.25 -15.40
C GLU A 326 -2.28 13.82 -14.02
N LEU A 327 -1.61 14.89 -13.67
CA LEU A 327 -1.80 15.65 -12.45
C LEU A 327 -3.05 16.54 -12.55
N PRO A 328 -3.64 17.00 -11.44
CA PRO A 328 -4.76 17.96 -11.47
C PRO A 328 -4.45 19.29 -12.15
N THR A 329 -3.16 19.63 -12.30
CA THR A 329 -2.69 20.79 -13.06
C THR A 329 -2.78 20.60 -14.58
N GLY A 330 -3.00 19.36 -15.05
CA GLY A 330 -2.95 18.99 -16.46
C GLY A 330 -1.58 18.51 -16.94
N ASP A 331 -0.55 18.61 -16.08
CA ASP A 331 0.79 18.11 -16.42
C ASP A 331 0.80 16.57 -16.46
N ILE A 332 1.50 16.03 -17.46
CA ILE A 332 1.67 14.57 -17.62
C ILE A 332 3.11 14.19 -17.31
N ILE A 333 3.28 13.27 -16.38
CA ILE A 333 4.57 12.72 -15.99
C ILE A 333 4.69 11.25 -16.37
N THR A 334 5.91 10.80 -16.68
CA THR A 334 6.24 9.39 -16.85
C THR A 334 6.60 8.79 -15.49
N LEU A 335 6.02 7.63 -15.16
CA LEU A 335 6.17 7.00 -13.85
C LEU A 335 7.37 6.05 -13.82
N LYS A 336 8.24 6.21 -12.82
CA LYS A 336 9.32 5.27 -12.45
C LYS A 336 8.84 4.20 -11.47
N LYS A 337 7.81 4.50 -10.67
CA LYS A 337 7.15 3.52 -9.80
C LYS A 337 6.40 2.49 -10.63
N PHE A 338 6.22 1.31 -10.09
CA PHE A 338 5.44 0.25 -10.75
C PHE A 338 3.97 0.65 -10.89
N ALA A 339 3.35 1.03 -9.80
CA ALA A 339 1.94 1.40 -9.74
C ALA A 339 1.68 2.40 -8.61
N SER A 340 0.54 3.07 -8.66
CA SER A 340 0.06 3.91 -7.55
C SER A 340 -1.23 3.33 -7.00
N MET A 341 -1.66 3.81 -5.83
CA MET A 341 -2.96 3.47 -5.24
C MET A 341 -4.08 3.76 -6.24
N GLY A 342 -4.75 2.72 -6.70
CA GLY A 342 -5.77 2.74 -7.77
C GLY A 342 -5.56 1.64 -8.80
N SER A 343 -4.33 1.20 -9.03
CA SER A 343 -4.04 -0.01 -9.79
C SER A 343 -4.43 -1.25 -8.98
N ALA A 344 -5.10 -2.20 -9.62
CA ALA A 344 -5.46 -3.46 -8.98
C ALA A 344 -4.25 -4.36 -8.69
N LEU A 345 -3.14 -4.16 -9.40
CA LEU A 345 -1.89 -4.90 -9.16
C LEU A 345 -1.06 -4.31 -8.02
N CYS A 346 -1.35 -3.09 -7.58
CA CYS A 346 -0.60 -2.42 -6.52
C CYS A 346 -0.50 -3.32 -5.28
N PHE A 347 -1.63 -3.70 -4.70
CA PHE A 347 -1.73 -4.42 -3.44
C PHE A 347 -1.03 -5.80 -3.44
N PRO A 348 -1.26 -6.74 -4.41
CA PRO A 348 -0.57 -8.01 -4.41
C PRO A 348 0.92 -7.90 -4.74
N VAL A 349 1.32 -6.96 -5.59
CA VAL A 349 2.73 -6.79 -5.97
C VAL A 349 3.53 -6.18 -4.82
N GLU A 350 3.04 -5.12 -4.17
CA GLU A 350 3.71 -4.53 -3.00
C GLU A 350 3.85 -5.54 -1.87
N SER A 351 2.80 -6.35 -1.61
CA SER A 351 2.85 -7.40 -0.58
C SER A 351 3.94 -8.45 -0.87
N MET A 352 4.09 -8.88 -2.13
CA MET A 352 5.19 -9.76 -2.53
C MET A 352 6.56 -9.11 -2.32
N VAL A 353 6.70 -7.85 -2.71
CA VAL A 353 7.97 -7.11 -2.58
C VAL A 353 8.35 -7.00 -1.10
N PHE A 354 7.44 -6.60 -0.22
CA PHE A 354 7.72 -6.49 1.21
C PHE A 354 8.02 -7.85 1.84
N TYR A 355 7.21 -8.86 1.57
CA TYR A 355 7.41 -10.21 2.10
C TYR A 355 8.80 -10.75 1.76
N LEU A 356 9.16 -10.70 0.47
CA LEU A 356 10.46 -11.18 -0.01
C LEU A 356 11.64 -10.34 0.51
N THR A 357 11.48 -9.02 0.62
CA THR A 357 12.53 -8.12 1.15
C THR A 357 12.78 -8.38 2.62
N ILE A 358 11.75 -8.58 3.44
CA ILE A 358 11.89 -8.90 4.87
C ILE A 358 12.63 -10.23 5.04
N ILE A 359 12.24 -11.27 4.29
CA ILE A 359 12.92 -12.57 4.37
C ILE A 359 14.36 -12.48 3.88
N ALA A 360 14.61 -11.73 2.81
CA ALA A 360 15.95 -11.48 2.28
C ALA A 360 16.85 -10.77 3.30
N SER A 361 16.31 -9.77 4.02
CA SER A 361 16.98 -9.08 5.12
C SER A 361 17.42 -10.06 6.20
N ARG A 362 16.48 -10.84 6.72
CA ARG A 362 16.73 -11.84 7.77
C ARG A 362 17.80 -12.86 7.37
N MET A 363 17.68 -13.40 6.15
CA MET A 363 18.64 -14.37 5.61
C MET A 363 20.02 -13.78 5.37
N SER A 364 20.09 -12.56 4.81
CA SER A 364 21.34 -11.85 4.56
C SER A 364 22.11 -11.63 5.86
N ARG A 365 21.43 -11.21 6.93
CA ARG A 365 22.03 -11.01 8.26
C ARG A 365 22.47 -12.31 8.92
N ALA A 366 21.73 -13.40 8.68
CA ALA A 366 22.08 -14.73 9.19
C ALA A 366 23.19 -15.41 8.36
N GLY A 367 23.59 -14.87 7.21
CA GLY A 367 24.54 -15.48 6.31
C GLY A 367 24.04 -16.79 5.65
N VAL A 368 22.69 -16.94 5.53
CA VAL A 368 22.04 -18.13 4.99
C VAL A 368 21.62 -17.90 3.55
N PHE A 369 21.96 -18.80 2.64
CA PHE A 369 21.61 -18.69 1.23
C PHE A 369 20.13 -18.98 0.94
N PRO A 370 19.52 -18.28 -0.05
CA PRO A 370 18.16 -18.54 -0.52
C PRO A 370 17.98 -19.95 -1.09
N THR A 371 17.07 -20.70 -0.46
CA THR A 371 16.59 -22.02 -0.88
C THR A 371 15.12 -22.15 -0.48
N LYS A 372 14.39 -23.14 -0.98
CA LYS A 372 13.01 -23.44 -0.55
C LYS A 372 12.93 -23.66 0.96
N SER A 373 13.89 -24.40 1.54
CA SER A 373 13.92 -24.67 2.98
C SER A 373 14.17 -23.42 3.81
N SER A 374 15.11 -22.55 3.39
CA SER A 374 15.39 -21.32 4.09
C SER A 374 14.26 -20.29 3.93
N LEU A 375 13.62 -20.22 2.76
CA LEU A 375 12.40 -19.41 2.58
C LEU A 375 11.34 -19.79 3.63
N TYR A 376 11.04 -21.07 3.76
CA TYR A 376 10.09 -21.56 4.77
C TYR A 376 10.52 -21.24 6.22
N SER A 377 11.81 -21.44 6.53
CA SER A 377 12.29 -21.22 7.90
C SER A 377 12.29 -19.74 8.31
N PHE A 378 12.64 -18.85 7.40
CA PHE A 378 12.74 -17.41 7.64
C PHE A 378 11.43 -16.64 7.44
N SER A 379 10.38 -17.30 6.91
CA SER A 379 9.03 -16.71 6.85
C SER A 379 8.33 -16.69 8.22
N ARG A 380 8.78 -17.47 9.18
CA ARG A 380 8.18 -17.52 10.51
C ARG A 380 8.15 -16.14 11.16
N ASP A 381 7.00 -15.80 11.73
CA ASP A 381 6.74 -14.53 12.40
C ASP A 381 6.84 -13.29 11.47
N VAL A 382 6.70 -13.50 10.15
CA VAL A 382 6.58 -12.45 9.14
C VAL A 382 5.18 -12.50 8.55
N TYR A 383 4.43 -11.39 8.65
CA TYR A 383 3.07 -11.31 8.12
C TYR A 383 2.87 -9.99 7.39
N VAL A 384 2.20 -10.05 6.24
CA VAL A 384 2.02 -8.93 5.32
C VAL A 384 0.57 -8.83 4.89
N TYR A 385 0.01 -7.63 5.04
CA TYR A 385 -1.27 -7.24 4.48
C TYR A 385 -1.12 -5.86 3.80
N GLY A 386 -0.67 -5.87 2.53
CA GLY A 386 -0.27 -4.63 1.85
C GLY A 386 0.94 -3.98 2.52
N ASP A 387 0.73 -2.77 3.01
CA ASP A 387 1.70 -1.97 3.75
C ASP A 387 1.70 -2.21 5.29
N ASP A 388 0.75 -3.01 5.78
CA ASP A 388 0.72 -3.45 7.20
C ASP A 388 1.65 -4.65 7.38
N LEU A 389 2.84 -4.42 7.93
CA LEU A 389 3.88 -5.43 8.12
C LEU A 389 4.02 -5.82 9.59
N ILE A 390 4.15 -7.12 9.86
CA ILE A 390 4.45 -7.63 11.20
C ILE A 390 5.70 -8.50 11.13
N VAL A 391 6.63 -8.27 12.03
CA VAL A 391 7.95 -8.92 12.07
C VAL A 391 8.35 -9.25 13.50
N PRO A 392 9.35 -10.13 13.74
CA PRO A 392 9.93 -10.33 15.07
C PRO A 392 10.43 -9.00 15.65
N ALA A 393 10.11 -8.70 16.90
CA ALA A 393 10.38 -7.41 17.54
C ALA A 393 11.88 -7.15 17.69
N ASP A 394 12.66 -8.18 17.98
CA ASP A 394 14.12 -8.13 18.10
C ASP A 394 14.85 -7.88 16.77
N GLU A 395 14.22 -8.22 15.65
CA GLU A 395 14.74 -7.99 14.30
C GLU A 395 14.20 -6.70 13.65
N ALA A 396 13.17 -6.06 14.22
CA ALA A 396 12.40 -4.97 13.60
C ALA A 396 13.28 -3.77 13.18
N ALA A 397 14.24 -3.35 14.02
CA ALA A 397 15.15 -2.25 13.69
C ALA A 397 16.03 -2.59 12.49
N ALA A 398 16.59 -3.79 12.48
CA ALA A 398 17.47 -4.29 11.42
C ALA A 398 16.72 -4.46 10.08
N ILE A 399 15.49 -5.01 10.13
CA ILE A 399 14.62 -5.13 8.96
C ILE A 399 14.25 -3.74 8.42
N SER A 400 13.97 -2.77 9.30
CA SER A 400 13.69 -1.38 8.89
C SER A 400 14.86 -0.74 8.16
N ASP A 401 16.09 -0.94 8.65
CA ASP A 401 17.31 -0.43 7.99
C ASP A 401 17.48 -1.05 6.59
N ASP A 402 17.23 -2.35 6.45
CA ASP A 402 17.35 -3.03 5.18
C ASP A 402 16.22 -2.65 4.20
N LEU A 403 14.99 -2.44 4.68
CA LEU A 403 13.90 -1.90 3.86
C LEU A 403 14.26 -0.49 3.33
N GLU A 404 14.83 0.36 4.19
CA GLU A 404 15.27 1.70 3.77
C GLU A 404 16.44 1.63 2.78
N SER A 405 17.35 0.66 2.91
CA SER A 405 18.48 0.46 1.99
C SER A 405 18.03 0.10 0.56
N VAL A 406 16.87 -0.49 0.41
CA VAL A 406 16.28 -0.84 -0.89
C VAL A 406 15.21 0.15 -1.38
N GLY A 407 15.17 1.35 -0.79
CA GLY A 407 14.39 2.49 -1.29
C GLY A 407 13.04 2.72 -0.60
N PHE A 408 12.67 1.91 0.38
CA PHE A 408 11.46 2.12 1.15
C PHE A 408 11.68 3.15 2.27
N LYS A 409 10.58 3.58 2.90
CA LYS A 409 10.62 4.56 4.00
C LYS A 409 9.76 4.06 5.14
N VAL A 410 10.43 3.64 6.22
CA VAL A 410 9.75 3.16 7.44
C VAL A 410 9.41 4.34 8.35
N ASN A 411 8.19 4.38 8.86
CA ASN A 411 7.80 5.36 9.88
C ASN A 411 8.37 4.93 11.23
N ARG A 412 9.51 5.51 11.62
CA ARG A 412 10.11 5.32 12.94
C ARG A 412 9.48 6.30 13.92
N HIS A 413 8.72 5.81 14.86
CA HIS A 413 8.05 6.60 15.90
C HIS A 413 8.83 6.60 17.21
#